data_54ea4c6d56a0f402f681d39112837c25
#
_entry.id   54ea4c6d56a0f402f681d39112837c25
#
_cell.length_a   1.000
_cell.length_b   1.000
_cell.length_c   1.000
_cell.angle_alpha   90.00
_cell.angle_beta   90.00
_cell.angle_gamma   90.00
#
_symmetry.space_group_name_H-M   'P 1'
#
loop_
_entity.id
_entity.type
_entity.pdbx_description
1 polymer ?
#
loop_
_entity_poly.entity_id
_entity_poly.type
_entity_poly.pdbx_seq_one_letter_code
_entity_poly.pdbx_strand_id
1 'polypeptide(L)'
;MAHANQERWSKLVDAKLRNQLVTRDNYIFNNRYEGDPKAGKVKIPVRDTEVSVKDYNKATGIDPEAGTTTYLELNIDQDEAVNELIDGFDAASVPDGIVADRLDSAGYSLGLSIDKKSIEALQAASGATISA
;
A
#
# COMPACT_ATOMS: atom_id res chain seq x y z
N MET A 1 -16.59 25.95 -50.88
CA MET A 1 -16.58 25.86 -49.41
C MET A 1 -16.14 24.47 -48.99
N ALA A 2 -15.04 24.41 -48.31
CA ALA A 2 -14.63 23.13 -47.70
C ALA A 2 -15.51 22.85 -46.48
N HIS A 3 -16.29 21.80 -46.51
CA HIS A 3 -17.00 21.33 -45.31
C HIS A 3 -15.98 20.70 -44.39
N ALA A 4 -15.84 21.24 -43.18
CA ALA A 4 -15.04 20.60 -42.14
C ALA A 4 -15.68 19.25 -41.78
N ASN A 5 -14.93 18.18 -41.96
CA ASN A 5 -15.36 16.85 -41.49
C ASN A 5 -15.55 16.90 -39.98
N GLN A 6 -16.77 16.67 -39.55
CA GLN A 6 -17.03 16.50 -38.12
C GLN A 6 -16.42 15.18 -37.64
N GLU A 7 -15.43 15.26 -36.80
CA GLU A 7 -14.86 14.10 -36.16
C GLU A 7 -15.87 13.55 -35.13
N ARG A 8 -16.16 12.28 -35.22
CA ARG A 8 -16.97 11.56 -34.22
C ARG A 8 -16.04 10.80 -33.28
N TRP A 9 -16.13 11.13 -32.03
CA TRP A 9 -15.42 10.39 -30.99
C TRP A 9 -16.16 9.09 -30.69
N SER A 10 -15.39 8.01 -30.55
CA SER A 10 -15.93 6.76 -30.08
C SER A 10 -16.36 6.87 -28.61
N LYS A 11 -17.52 6.34 -28.29
CA LYS A 11 -17.97 6.23 -26.89
C LYS A 11 -17.31 5.07 -26.16
N LEU A 12 -16.71 4.14 -26.91
CA LEU A 12 -16.00 2.99 -26.34
C LEU A 12 -14.53 3.35 -26.19
N VAL A 13 -14.03 3.16 -24.98
CA VAL A 13 -12.61 3.27 -24.67
C VAL A 13 -12.05 1.86 -24.58
N ASP A 14 -11.04 1.58 -25.40
CA ASP A 14 -10.38 0.28 -25.36
C ASP A 14 -9.53 0.14 -24.09
N ALA A 15 -9.86 -0.82 -23.27
CA ALA A 15 -9.11 -1.15 -22.07
C ALA A 15 -7.77 -1.79 -22.43
N LYS A 16 -6.70 -1.24 -21.90
CA LYS A 16 -5.36 -1.82 -22.00
C LYS A 16 -5.25 -3.07 -21.14
N LEU A 17 -4.57 -4.08 -21.66
CA LEU A 17 -4.15 -5.22 -20.82
C LEU A 17 -3.20 -4.72 -19.71
N ARG A 18 -3.48 -5.13 -18.49
CA ARG A 18 -2.74 -4.70 -17.29
C ARG A 18 -2.15 -5.89 -16.57
N ASN A 19 -1.03 -5.67 -15.93
CA ASN A 19 -0.47 -6.66 -15.00
C ASN A 19 -1.34 -6.78 -13.76
N GLN A 20 -1.46 -7.99 -13.25
CA GLN A 20 -2.17 -8.21 -11.98
C GLN A 20 -1.36 -7.64 -10.82
N LEU A 21 -2.01 -6.92 -9.92
CA LEU A 21 -1.42 -6.47 -8.67
C LEU A 21 -1.32 -7.64 -7.69
N VAL A 22 -0.12 -7.89 -7.18
CA VAL A 22 0.16 -9.09 -6.37
C VAL A 22 0.29 -8.81 -4.87
N THR A 23 0.60 -7.58 -4.47
CA THR A 23 0.80 -7.22 -3.07
C THR A 23 -0.47 -6.71 -2.38
N ARG A 24 -1.55 -6.52 -3.13
CA ARG A 24 -2.82 -6.00 -2.63
C ARG A 24 -3.49 -6.94 -1.63
N ASP A 25 -3.35 -8.24 -1.83
CA ASP A 25 -3.94 -9.25 -0.97
C ASP A 25 -2.96 -9.65 0.14
N ASN A 26 -3.49 -10.04 1.28
CA ASN A 26 -2.76 -10.31 2.52
C ASN A 26 -1.95 -11.64 2.49
N TYR A 27 -1.43 -12.03 1.32
CA TYR A 27 -0.65 -13.26 1.16
C TYR A 27 0.83 -13.09 1.48
N ILE A 28 1.39 -11.95 1.10
CA ILE A 28 2.82 -11.66 1.26
C ILE A 28 3.05 -10.66 2.39
N PHE A 29 2.19 -9.66 2.50
CA PHE A 29 2.30 -8.59 3.49
C PHE A 29 1.21 -8.67 4.54
N ASN A 30 1.56 -8.34 5.77
CA ASN A 30 0.64 -8.36 6.90
C ASN A 30 0.01 -6.97 7.11
N ASN A 31 -1.31 -6.88 6.99
CA ASN A 31 -2.08 -5.65 7.14
C ASN A 31 -2.63 -5.45 8.58
N ARG A 32 -2.18 -6.24 9.56
CA ARG A 32 -2.69 -6.16 10.94
C ARG A 32 -2.26 -4.90 11.67
N TYR A 33 -1.17 -4.30 11.25
CA TYR A 33 -0.56 -3.15 11.93
C TYR A 33 -0.88 -1.87 11.18
N GLU A 34 -2.16 -1.53 11.15
CA GLU A 34 -2.62 -0.25 10.61
C GLU A 34 -2.46 0.85 11.65
N GLY A 35 -2.00 1.99 11.21
CA GLY A 35 -1.84 3.18 12.03
C GLY A 35 -2.45 4.41 11.39
N ASP A 36 -2.52 5.50 12.15
CA ASP A 36 -2.93 6.78 11.60
C ASP A 36 -1.78 7.34 10.73
N PRO A 37 -2.00 7.57 9.42
CA PRO A 37 -0.99 8.17 8.55
C PRO A 37 -0.46 9.51 9.04
N LYS A 38 -1.26 10.24 9.79
CA LYS A 38 -0.86 11.53 10.37
C LYS A 38 0.16 11.39 11.50
N ALA A 39 0.21 10.25 12.15
CA ALA A 39 1.16 10.00 13.23
C ALA A 39 2.59 9.71 12.71
N GLY A 40 2.76 9.33 11.45
CA GLY A 40 4.04 9.03 10.83
C GLY A 40 4.74 7.77 11.32
N LYS A 41 4.34 7.23 12.47
CA LYS A 41 4.92 6.04 13.08
C LYS A 41 3.88 5.20 13.80
N VAL A 42 4.04 3.88 13.71
CA VAL A 42 3.28 2.90 14.51
C VAL A 42 4.26 2.12 15.36
N LYS A 43 4.00 2.06 16.66
CA LYS A 43 4.78 1.24 17.58
C LYS A 43 4.08 -0.09 17.80
N ILE A 44 4.76 -1.17 17.49
CA ILE A 44 4.27 -2.53 17.61
C ILE A 44 4.92 -3.15 18.84
N PRO A 45 4.15 -3.51 19.90
CA PRO A 45 4.71 -4.19 21.05
C PRO A 45 5.10 -5.63 20.67
N VAL A 46 6.32 -6.01 20.98
CA VAL A 46 6.82 -7.36 20.78
C VAL A 46 7.26 -7.90 22.14
N ARG A 47 6.80 -9.12 22.46
CA ARG A 47 7.25 -9.81 23.65
C ARG A 47 8.71 -10.25 23.47
N ASP A 48 9.56 -9.75 24.33
CA ASP A 48 11.00 -9.99 24.27
C ASP A 48 11.39 -11.31 24.91
N THR A 49 10.72 -11.65 26.01
CA THR A 49 10.98 -12.87 26.75
C THR A 49 9.68 -13.59 27.09
N GLU A 50 9.74 -14.91 27.10
CA GLU A 50 8.65 -15.71 27.63
C GLU A 50 8.59 -15.62 29.17
N VAL A 51 7.39 -15.74 29.71
CA VAL A 51 7.19 -15.75 31.16
C VAL A 51 7.84 -17.00 31.74
N SER A 52 8.72 -16.80 32.72
CA SER A 52 9.37 -17.94 33.42
C SER A 52 8.41 -18.63 34.37
N VAL A 53 8.47 -19.95 34.39
CA VAL A 53 7.76 -20.77 35.37
C VAL A 53 8.71 -21.08 36.53
N LYS A 54 8.28 -20.74 37.74
CA LYS A 54 9.06 -20.99 38.97
C LYS A 54 8.35 -21.99 39.86
N ASP A 55 9.11 -22.78 40.55
CA ASP A 55 8.56 -23.67 41.55
C ASP A 55 8.01 -22.91 42.77
N TYR A 56 6.80 -23.25 43.15
CA TYR A 56 6.15 -22.63 44.29
C TYR A 56 6.64 -23.25 45.60
N ASN A 57 7.23 -22.41 46.46
CA ASN A 57 7.57 -22.81 47.83
C ASN A 57 6.56 -22.21 48.81
N LYS A 58 5.85 -23.06 49.53
CA LYS A 58 4.79 -22.65 50.44
C LYS A 58 5.29 -21.82 51.65
N ALA A 59 6.56 -21.91 51.99
CA ALA A 59 7.15 -21.19 53.13
C ALA A 59 7.65 -19.79 52.74
N THR A 60 8.17 -19.60 51.51
CA THR A 60 8.78 -18.35 51.06
C THR A 60 7.97 -17.62 50.01
N GLY A 61 6.97 -18.29 49.40
CA GLY A 61 6.20 -17.72 48.29
C GLY A 61 6.98 -17.62 46.98
N ILE A 62 6.51 -16.80 46.07
CA ILE A 62 7.15 -16.50 44.78
C ILE A 62 7.28 -15.00 44.65
N ASP A 63 8.47 -14.54 44.37
CA ASP A 63 8.71 -13.12 44.04
C ASP A 63 8.23 -12.79 42.65
N PRO A 64 7.52 -11.66 42.45
CA PRO A 64 7.07 -11.24 41.14
C PRO A 64 8.26 -10.82 40.27
N GLU A 65 8.25 -11.24 39.03
CA GLU A 65 9.19 -10.78 37.98
C GLU A 65 8.55 -9.74 37.08
N ALA A 66 9.28 -8.68 36.80
CA ALA A 66 8.86 -7.71 35.81
C ALA A 66 9.13 -8.24 34.40
N GLY A 67 8.07 -8.37 33.62
CA GLY A 67 8.19 -8.69 32.18
C GLY A 67 8.72 -7.51 31.40
N THR A 68 9.53 -7.79 30.38
CA THR A 68 10.03 -6.76 29.44
C THR A 68 9.28 -6.86 28.11
N THR A 69 8.93 -5.70 27.56
CA THR A 69 8.29 -5.59 26.25
C THR A 69 9.09 -4.60 25.43
N THR A 70 9.57 -5.00 24.27
CA THR A 70 10.19 -4.11 23.30
C THR A 70 9.17 -3.63 22.27
N TYR A 71 9.45 -2.48 21.67
CA TYR A 71 8.60 -1.90 20.64
C TYR A 71 9.34 -1.86 19.32
N LEU A 72 8.72 -2.43 18.28
CA LEU A 72 9.17 -2.29 16.91
C LEU A 72 8.50 -1.05 16.30
N GLU A 73 9.29 -0.19 15.69
CA GLU A 73 8.77 1.00 15.01
C GLU A 73 8.52 0.72 13.53
N LEU A 74 7.28 0.96 13.08
CA LEU A 74 6.90 0.99 11.69
C LEU A 74 6.77 2.45 11.26
N ASN A 75 7.65 2.91 10.38
CA ASN A 75 7.60 4.25 9.82
C ASN A 75 6.65 4.29 8.61
N ILE A 76 5.78 5.29 8.59
CA ILE A 76 4.91 5.59 7.44
C ILE A 76 5.58 6.74 6.68
N ASP A 77 6.37 6.41 5.67
CA ASP A 77 7.24 7.35 4.95
C ASP A 77 6.88 7.49 3.46
N GLN A 78 5.93 6.70 2.97
CA GLN A 78 5.51 6.74 1.58
C GLN A 78 4.17 7.44 1.45
N ASP A 79 4.14 8.51 0.68
CA ASP A 79 2.94 9.26 0.34
C ASP A 79 2.95 9.57 -1.15
N GLU A 80 1.95 9.10 -1.86
CA GLU A 80 1.84 9.25 -3.30
C GLU A 80 0.45 9.72 -3.71
N ALA A 81 0.41 10.61 -4.66
CA ALA A 81 -0.83 11.12 -5.22
C ALA A 81 -0.75 11.19 -6.76
N VAL A 82 -1.89 11.08 -7.39
CA VAL A 82 -2.05 11.36 -8.82
C VAL A 82 -2.81 12.68 -8.95
N ASN A 83 -2.25 13.58 -9.74
CA ASN A 83 -2.92 14.83 -10.08
C ASN A 83 -2.90 14.98 -11.60
N GLU A 84 -4.08 15.01 -12.20
CA GLU A 84 -4.27 15.19 -13.62
C GLU A 84 -5.26 16.34 -13.87
N LEU A 85 -4.85 17.31 -14.64
CA LEU A 85 -5.70 18.43 -15.03
C LEU A 85 -6.41 18.10 -16.34
N ILE A 86 -7.74 18.11 -16.29
CA ILE A 86 -8.58 18.10 -17.50
C ILE A 86 -9.18 19.49 -17.64
N ASP A 87 -8.84 20.18 -18.73
CA ASP A 87 -9.38 21.51 -18.98
C ASP A 87 -10.92 21.45 -19.09
N GLY A 88 -11.60 22.42 -18.48
CA GLY A 88 -13.06 22.49 -18.51
C GLY A 88 -13.65 22.55 -19.92
N PHE A 89 -12.92 23.13 -20.87
CA PHE A 89 -13.32 23.14 -22.28
C PHE A 89 -13.20 21.74 -22.90
N ASP A 90 -12.12 21.04 -22.64
CA ASP A 90 -11.92 19.67 -23.10
C ASP A 90 -12.90 18.70 -22.43
N ALA A 91 -13.15 18.88 -21.14
CA ALA A 91 -14.12 18.06 -20.41
C ALA A 91 -15.55 18.18 -20.95
N ALA A 92 -15.94 19.35 -21.47
CA ALA A 92 -17.24 19.55 -22.09
C ALA A 92 -17.35 18.90 -23.48
N SER A 93 -16.24 18.76 -24.21
CA SER A 93 -16.19 18.20 -25.56
C SER A 93 -15.88 16.70 -25.62
N VAL A 94 -15.34 16.14 -24.53
CA VAL A 94 -14.90 14.74 -24.42
C VAL A 94 -16.03 13.87 -23.87
N PRO A 95 -16.26 12.66 -24.38
CA PRO A 95 -17.22 11.72 -23.82
C PRO A 95 -16.94 11.39 -22.35
N ASP A 96 -17.98 11.28 -21.53
CA ASP A 96 -17.90 10.95 -20.08
C ASP A 96 -17.09 9.67 -19.79
N GLY A 97 -17.06 8.73 -20.74
CA GLY A 97 -16.28 7.49 -20.63
C GLY A 97 -14.77 7.72 -20.53
N ILE A 98 -14.23 8.81 -21.09
CA ILE A 98 -12.79 9.11 -21.02
C ILE A 98 -12.40 9.57 -19.62
N VAL A 99 -13.23 10.35 -18.95
CA VAL A 99 -12.96 10.80 -17.58
C VAL A 99 -12.94 9.59 -16.62
N ALA A 100 -13.93 8.69 -16.76
CA ALA A 100 -13.99 7.47 -15.97
C ALA A 100 -12.77 6.55 -16.21
N ASP A 101 -12.34 6.42 -17.47
CA ASP A 101 -11.16 5.65 -17.85
C ASP A 101 -9.87 6.24 -17.25
N ARG A 102 -9.72 7.58 -17.26
CA ARG A 102 -8.57 8.24 -16.65
C ARG A 102 -8.53 8.05 -15.14
N LEU A 103 -9.65 8.09 -14.45
CA LEU A 103 -9.75 7.81 -13.02
C LEU A 103 -9.40 6.35 -12.70
N ASP A 104 -9.89 5.41 -13.49
CA ASP A 104 -9.53 4.00 -13.36
C ASP A 104 -8.02 3.77 -13.59
N SER A 105 -7.45 4.41 -14.61
CA SER A 105 -6.01 4.40 -14.89
C SER A 105 -5.20 4.97 -13.73
N ALA A 106 -5.65 6.06 -13.12
CA ALA A 106 -5.00 6.64 -11.95
C ALA A 106 -4.99 5.69 -10.75
N GLY A 107 -6.11 5.04 -10.47
CA GLY A 107 -6.21 4.03 -9.42
C GLY A 107 -5.27 2.85 -9.65
N TYR A 108 -5.20 2.35 -10.88
CA TYR A 108 -4.27 1.28 -11.23
C TYR A 108 -2.80 1.72 -11.11
N SER A 109 -2.46 2.92 -11.53
CA SER A 109 -1.09 3.45 -11.44
C SER A 109 -0.62 3.60 -10.00
N LEU A 110 -1.50 4.05 -9.10
CA LEU A 110 -1.21 4.08 -7.67
C LEU A 110 -0.99 2.67 -7.10
N GLY A 111 -1.85 1.73 -7.43
CA GLY A 111 -1.71 0.34 -7.03
C GLY A 111 -0.41 -0.29 -7.54
N LEU A 112 -0.03 -0.02 -8.79
CA LEU A 112 1.23 -0.51 -9.36
C LEU A 112 2.46 0.10 -8.68
N SER A 113 2.41 1.37 -8.30
CA SER A 113 3.48 2.03 -7.55
C SER A 113 3.66 1.42 -6.16
N ILE A 114 2.56 1.17 -5.46
CA ILE A 114 2.58 0.47 -4.16
C ILE A 114 3.18 -0.94 -4.31
N ASP A 115 2.76 -1.68 -5.33
CA ASP A 115 3.26 -3.02 -5.63
C ASP A 115 4.78 -3.02 -5.84
N LYS A 116 5.30 -2.12 -6.67
CA LYS A 116 6.74 -1.97 -6.91
C LYS A 116 7.51 -1.67 -5.64
N LYS A 117 7.08 -0.69 -4.87
CA LYS A 117 7.73 -0.30 -3.61
C LYS A 117 7.70 -1.42 -2.57
N SER A 118 6.61 -2.16 -2.49
CA SER A 118 6.49 -3.31 -1.60
C SER A 118 7.46 -4.43 -1.96
N ILE A 119 7.61 -4.73 -3.25
CA ILE A 119 8.56 -5.73 -3.73
C ILE A 119 10.00 -5.27 -3.54
N GLU A 120 10.30 -4.00 -3.79
CA GLU A 120 11.63 -3.42 -3.52
C GLU A 120 12.00 -3.50 -2.04
N ALA A 121 11.07 -3.20 -1.15
CA ALA A 121 11.27 -3.32 0.29
C ALA A 121 11.51 -4.79 0.71
N LEU A 122 10.78 -5.72 0.14
CA LEU A 122 10.96 -7.15 0.37
C LEU A 122 12.34 -7.63 -0.12
N GLN A 123 12.76 -7.18 -1.29
CA GLN A 123 14.07 -7.49 -1.85
C GLN A 123 15.20 -6.93 -0.98
N ALA A 124 15.07 -5.70 -0.50
CA ALA A 124 16.03 -5.08 0.40
C ALA A 124 16.14 -5.84 1.75
N ALA A 125 15.03 -6.36 2.25
CA ALA A 125 14.98 -7.10 3.50
C ALA A 125 15.51 -8.55 3.38
N SER A 126 15.50 -9.12 2.18
CA SER A 126 15.87 -10.53 1.97
C SER A 126 17.36 -10.85 2.16
N GLY A 127 18.24 -9.85 2.06
CA GLY A 127 19.69 -10.02 2.17
C GLY A 127 20.35 -10.88 1.08
N ALA A 128 19.54 -11.47 0.19
CA ALA A 128 20.01 -12.27 -0.93
C ALA A 128 19.29 -11.85 -2.22
N THR A 129 20.03 -11.47 -3.22
CA THR A 129 19.52 -11.18 -4.56
C THR A 129 19.98 -12.25 -5.53
N ILE A 130 19.05 -12.85 -6.26
CA ILE A 130 19.36 -13.66 -7.41
C ILE A 130 19.50 -12.72 -8.60
N SER A 131 20.72 -12.55 -9.05
CA SER A 131 21.02 -11.83 -10.29
C SER A 131 20.58 -12.68 -11.48
N ALA A 132 19.67 -12.15 -12.30
CA ALA A 132 19.27 -12.78 -13.56
C ALA A 132 20.33 -12.55 -14.65
#